data_759bc2cb0a6607ceed933b92e72d57c6
#
_entry.id   759bc2cb0a6607ceed933b92e72d57c6
#
_cell.length_a   1.000
_cell.length_b   1.000
_cell.length_c   1.000
_cell.angle_alpha   90.00
_cell.angle_beta   90.00
_cell.angle_gamma   90.00
#
_symmetry.space_group_name_H-M   'P 1'
#
loop_
_entity.id
_entity.type
_entity.pdbx_description
1 polymer ?
#
loop_
_entity_poly.entity_id
_entity_poly.type
_entity_poly.pdbx_seq_one_letter_code
_entity_poly.pdbx_strand_id
1 'polypeptide(L)'
;MGGYVIAIDQGTTSTRAILFDHSGAIVSTGQREHEQIFPRAGWVEHDPVEIWTNTREVIGEALARAEVTRHDVAAVGITNQRETTVVWDRNTGKPVYNAIVWQDTRTDRLCERLAGDVGADRYKERVGLPLATYFSGPKVAWILENVDGAREAAENGDLIFGTTDSWLVWNLTGGGEGGRHVTDVTNASRTMLMNLDTLDWNEEICADMGIPMSMLPEIVSSSAEVGTVSGQQLLRETPITGILGDQHAATFGQACFEVGQAKNTYGTGNFMLINTGEEPVHSDNGLLTTVAYRIGDQKPVYALEGSIAVTGSLIQWLRDNLGMIGSAPEVETLAAGVEDNGGVYFVPAFSGLFAPHWDATARGAMVGMTRYVNKGHIARAALEATAFQSREVLDAMNADSGVDLTELKVDGGMVANELLMQFQADLLRVPVVRPKVIETTALGAAYAAGLAVGFWASQDELVANWEEDKRWEPTMDEEEAERALRLWKKAVERSRDWVDEDVESAQG
;
A
#
# COMPACT_ATOMS: atom_id res chain seq x y z
N MET A 1 -25.21 -20.88 -5.07
CA MET A 1 -24.08 -19.94 -5.11
C MET A 1 -22.81 -20.75 -5.17
N GLY A 2 -21.75 -20.26 -5.82
CA GLY A 2 -20.45 -20.94 -5.81
C GLY A 2 -19.94 -21.13 -4.38
N GLY A 3 -19.08 -22.11 -4.17
CA GLY A 3 -18.52 -22.44 -2.85
C GLY A 3 -17.31 -21.58 -2.47
N TYR A 4 -16.81 -20.72 -3.38
CA TYR A 4 -15.55 -19.98 -3.23
C TYR A 4 -15.62 -18.57 -3.79
N VAL A 5 -14.74 -17.69 -3.29
CA VAL A 5 -14.43 -16.39 -3.88
C VAL A 5 -12.96 -16.40 -4.27
N ILE A 6 -12.64 -15.88 -5.47
CA ILE A 6 -11.25 -15.75 -5.93
C ILE A 6 -10.82 -14.29 -5.81
N ALA A 7 -9.67 -14.05 -5.19
CA ALA A 7 -9.01 -12.76 -5.17
C ALA A 7 -7.79 -12.75 -6.09
N ILE A 8 -7.68 -11.69 -6.89
CA ILE A 8 -6.50 -11.38 -7.70
C ILE A 8 -5.73 -10.30 -6.96
N ASP A 9 -4.50 -10.59 -6.56
CA ASP A 9 -3.61 -9.67 -5.87
C ASP A 9 -2.43 -9.32 -6.79
N GLN A 10 -2.50 -8.15 -7.39
CA GLN A 10 -1.45 -7.62 -8.27
C GLN A 10 -0.50 -6.75 -7.44
N GLY A 11 0.50 -7.37 -6.84
CA GLY A 11 1.51 -6.70 -6.02
C GLY A 11 2.66 -6.08 -6.82
N THR A 12 3.60 -5.44 -6.11
CA THR A 12 4.77 -4.79 -6.73
C THR A 12 5.73 -5.77 -7.39
N THR A 13 5.88 -6.98 -6.83
CA THR A 13 6.87 -7.96 -7.35
C THR A 13 6.24 -9.18 -8.00
N SER A 14 4.96 -9.43 -7.74
CA SER A 14 4.28 -10.62 -8.23
C SER A 14 2.78 -10.41 -8.34
N THR A 15 2.13 -11.23 -9.16
CA THR A 15 0.69 -11.37 -9.23
C THR A 15 0.29 -12.70 -8.62
N ARG A 16 -0.75 -12.70 -7.79
CA ARG A 16 -1.31 -13.89 -7.15
C ARG A 16 -2.80 -14.03 -7.47
N ALA A 17 -3.29 -15.25 -7.51
CA ALA A 17 -4.71 -15.57 -7.43
C ALA A 17 -4.91 -16.51 -6.26
N ILE A 18 -5.78 -16.15 -5.33
CA ILE A 18 -6.02 -16.89 -4.10
C ILE A 18 -7.51 -17.23 -4.01
N LEU A 19 -7.80 -18.50 -3.79
CA LEU A 19 -9.16 -18.99 -3.63
C LEU A 19 -9.48 -19.14 -2.14
N PHE A 20 -10.58 -18.51 -1.72
CA PHE A 20 -11.06 -18.52 -0.33
C PHE A 20 -12.39 -19.25 -0.23
N ASP A 21 -12.55 -20.03 0.84
CA ASP A 21 -13.84 -20.60 1.23
C ASP A 21 -14.67 -19.65 2.10
N HIS A 22 -15.85 -20.07 2.52
CA HIS A 22 -16.76 -19.26 3.31
C HIS A 22 -16.24 -18.91 4.71
N SER A 23 -15.30 -19.67 5.25
CA SER A 23 -14.63 -19.36 6.52
C SER A 23 -13.50 -18.33 6.38
N GLY A 24 -13.19 -17.89 5.15
CA GLY A 24 -12.03 -17.05 4.84
C GLY A 24 -10.70 -17.80 4.78
N ALA A 25 -10.73 -19.14 4.82
CA ALA A 25 -9.52 -19.96 4.72
C ALA A 25 -9.04 -20.04 3.26
N ILE A 26 -7.70 -20.05 3.10
CA ILE A 26 -7.05 -20.21 1.80
C ILE A 26 -7.19 -21.67 1.35
N VAL A 27 -7.81 -21.89 0.18
CA VAL A 27 -7.97 -23.21 -0.44
C VAL A 27 -6.84 -23.51 -1.42
N SER A 28 -6.47 -22.53 -2.22
CA SER A 28 -5.36 -22.64 -3.17
C SER A 28 -4.78 -21.29 -3.53
N THR A 29 -3.56 -21.31 -4.06
CA THR A 29 -2.84 -20.10 -4.51
C THR A 29 -2.08 -20.39 -5.80
N GLY A 30 -2.20 -19.51 -6.78
CA GLY A 30 -1.29 -19.39 -7.92
C GLY A 30 -0.47 -18.12 -7.78
N GLN A 31 0.81 -18.15 -8.14
CA GLN A 31 1.70 -16.98 -8.04
C GLN A 31 2.71 -16.95 -9.17
N ARG A 32 2.96 -15.74 -9.73
CA ARG A 32 4.02 -15.44 -10.69
C ARG A 32 4.68 -14.11 -10.34
N GLU A 33 6.00 -14.11 -10.33
CA GLU A 33 6.78 -12.88 -10.31
C GLU A 33 6.75 -12.22 -11.70
N HIS A 34 6.95 -10.90 -11.75
CA HIS A 34 7.13 -10.17 -13.01
C HIS A 34 8.43 -9.36 -12.97
N GLU A 35 8.93 -9.03 -14.16
CA GLU A 35 10.19 -8.31 -14.30
C GLU A 35 10.10 -6.91 -13.67
N GLN A 36 11.15 -6.57 -12.92
CA GLN A 36 11.37 -5.23 -12.39
C GLN A 36 12.30 -4.50 -13.35
N ILE A 37 11.81 -3.47 -14.04
CA ILE A 37 12.53 -2.74 -15.07
C ILE A 37 13.07 -1.44 -14.47
N PHE A 38 14.39 -1.24 -14.53
CA PHE A 38 15.07 -0.06 -14.02
C PHE A 38 15.82 0.68 -15.14
N PRO A 39 15.14 1.51 -15.96
CA PRO A 39 15.78 2.14 -17.12
C PRO A 39 16.86 3.15 -16.77
N ARG A 40 16.72 3.83 -15.61
CA ARG A 40 17.66 4.82 -15.06
C ARG A 40 17.60 4.82 -13.54
N ALA A 41 18.54 5.50 -12.90
CA ALA A 41 18.50 5.72 -11.44
C ALA A 41 17.17 6.40 -11.04
N GLY A 42 16.49 5.84 -10.05
CA GLY A 42 15.19 6.32 -9.57
C GLY A 42 13.98 5.99 -10.47
N TRP A 43 14.17 5.37 -11.63
CA TRP A 43 13.08 4.96 -12.52
C TRP A 43 12.73 3.49 -12.28
N VAL A 44 11.44 3.22 -12.12
CA VAL A 44 10.92 1.86 -11.89
C VAL A 44 9.70 1.64 -12.78
N GLU A 45 9.74 0.59 -13.59
CA GLU A 45 8.70 0.26 -14.55
C GLU A 45 8.33 -1.22 -14.49
N HIS A 46 7.07 -1.52 -14.86
CA HIS A 46 6.59 -2.88 -15.12
C HIS A 46 5.99 -2.96 -16.53
N ASP A 47 6.03 -4.14 -17.14
CA ASP A 47 5.31 -4.40 -18.39
C ASP A 47 3.83 -4.73 -18.10
N PRO A 48 2.86 -3.88 -18.50
CA PRO A 48 1.44 -4.16 -18.27
C PRO A 48 0.95 -5.43 -18.97
N VAL A 49 1.59 -5.82 -20.08
CA VAL A 49 1.23 -7.03 -20.83
C VAL A 49 1.67 -8.28 -20.08
N GLU A 50 2.84 -8.24 -19.43
CA GLU A 50 3.31 -9.30 -18.54
C GLU A 50 2.38 -9.45 -17.33
N ILE A 51 1.99 -8.32 -16.68
CA ILE A 51 1.03 -8.32 -15.58
C ILE A 51 -0.27 -9.02 -15.98
N TRP A 52 -0.82 -8.70 -17.15
CA TRP A 52 -2.03 -9.36 -17.66
C TRP A 52 -1.82 -10.85 -17.95
N THR A 53 -0.70 -11.20 -18.54
CA THR A 53 -0.35 -12.59 -18.84
C THR A 53 -0.24 -13.41 -17.56
N ASN A 54 0.50 -12.91 -16.58
CA ASN A 54 0.65 -13.53 -15.27
C ASN A 54 -0.69 -13.67 -14.55
N THR A 55 -1.57 -12.66 -14.63
CA THR A 55 -2.92 -12.72 -14.05
C THR A 55 -3.71 -13.91 -14.61
N ARG A 56 -3.70 -14.13 -15.91
CA ARG A 56 -4.40 -15.29 -16.52
C ARG A 56 -3.82 -16.62 -16.09
N GLU A 57 -2.49 -16.71 -15.96
CA GLU A 57 -1.79 -17.93 -15.57
C GLU A 57 -2.06 -18.29 -14.11
N VAL A 58 -1.98 -17.32 -13.19
CA VAL A 58 -2.21 -17.57 -11.75
C VAL A 58 -3.65 -17.93 -11.44
N ILE A 59 -4.63 -17.37 -12.17
CA ILE A 59 -6.03 -17.80 -12.09
C ILE A 59 -6.14 -19.29 -12.47
N GLY A 60 -5.54 -19.68 -13.61
CA GLY A 60 -5.55 -21.06 -14.06
C GLY A 60 -4.89 -22.02 -13.06
N GLU A 61 -3.77 -21.61 -12.48
CA GLU A 61 -3.04 -22.39 -11.49
C GLU A 61 -3.84 -22.57 -10.19
N ALA A 62 -4.45 -21.48 -9.67
CA ALA A 62 -5.26 -21.55 -8.45
C ALA A 62 -6.47 -22.46 -8.61
N LEU A 63 -7.22 -22.34 -9.71
CA LEU A 63 -8.38 -23.17 -10.00
C LEU A 63 -8.00 -24.65 -10.19
N ALA A 64 -6.91 -24.91 -10.92
CA ALA A 64 -6.45 -26.28 -11.19
C ALA A 64 -5.98 -26.99 -9.91
N ARG A 65 -5.27 -26.29 -9.02
CA ARG A 65 -4.79 -26.88 -7.74
C ARG A 65 -5.93 -27.26 -6.80
N ALA A 66 -7.01 -26.49 -6.82
CA ALA A 66 -8.20 -26.76 -6.01
C ALA A 66 -9.19 -27.72 -6.70
N GLU A 67 -8.95 -28.10 -7.95
CA GLU A 67 -9.90 -28.87 -8.78
C GLU A 67 -11.28 -28.17 -8.91
N VAL A 68 -11.28 -26.81 -8.93
CA VAL A 68 -12.45 -25.93 -8.94
C VAL A 68 -12.68 -25.40 -10.35
N THR A 69 -13.94 -25.26 -10.72
CA THR A 69 -14.39 -24.67 -11.98
C THR A 69 -15.05 -23.30 -11.75
N ARG A 70 -15.29 -22.54 -12.83
CA ARG A 70 -16.02 -21.25 -12.74
C ARG A 70 -17.37 -21.34 -12.04
N HIS A 71 -18.05 -22.48 -12.09
CA HIS A 71 -19.37 -22.68 -11.48
C HIS A 71 -19.32 -22.76 -9.95
N ASP A 72 -18.13 -22.99 -9.41
CA ASP A 72 -17.88 -23.08 -7.99
C ASP A 72 -17.42 -21.72 -7.43
N VAL A 73 -17.12 -20.73 -8.30
CA VAL A 73 -16.67 -19.39 -7.93
C VAL A 73 -17.83 -18.42 -7.95
N ALA A 74 -18.14 -17.81 -6.80
CA ALA A 74 -19.24 -16.88 -6.63
C ALA A 74 -18.90 -15.47 -7.18
N ALA A 75 -17.65 -15.00 -6.99
CA ALA A 75 -17.21 -13.67 -7.37
C ALA A 75 -15.69 -13.57 -7.51
N VAL A 76 -15.26 -12.52 -8.21
CA VAL A 76 -13.86 -12.10 -8.33
C VAL A 76 -13.66 -10.80 -7.54
N GLY A 77 -12.68 -10.79 -6.64
CA GLY A 77 -12.13 -9.60 -6.01
C GLY A 77 -10.77 -9.26 -6.62
N ILE A 78 -10.46 -7.96 -6.69
CA ILE A 78 -9.18 -7.44 -7.20
C ILE A 78 -8.57 -6.53 -6.15
N THR A 79 -7.31 -6.77 -5.84
CA THR A 79 -6.47 -5.83 -5.11
C THR A 79 -5.17 -5.61 -5.85
N ASN A 80 -4.56 -4.44 -5.67
CA ASN A 80 -3.43 -4.03 -6.47
C ASN A 80 -2.47 -3.13 -5.73
N GLN A 81 -1.20 -3.14 -6.14
CA GLN A 81 -0.27 -2.06 -5.84
C GLN A 81 -0.89 -0.73 -6.28
N ARG A 82 -0.99 0.22 -5.37
CA ARG A 82 -1.62 1.52 -5.64
C ARG A 82 -0.72 2.41 -6.48
N GLU A 83 -1.25 3.49 -7.01
CA GLU A 83 -0.58 4.58 -7.72
C GLU A 83 0.15 4.19 -9.01
N THR A 84 0.52 2.93 -9.20
CA THR A 84 1.18 2.46 -10.42
C THR A 84 0.32 2.72 -11.63
N THR A 85 0.87 3.46 -12.59
CA THR A 85 0.13 4.15 -13.64
C THR A 85 0.28 3.44 -14.98
N VAL A 86 -0.83 3.09 -15.61
CA VAL A 86 -0.89 2.53 -16.97
C VAL A 86 -1.67 3.48 -17.88
N VAL A 87 -1.14 3.76 -19.07
CA VAL A 87 -1.84 4.49 -20.15
C VAL A 87 -1.87 3.61 -21.37
N TRP A 88 -3.05 3.41 -21.95
CA TRP A 88 -3.21 2.54 -23.11
C TRP A 88 -4.23 3.08 -24.12
N ASP A 89 -4.11 2.63 -25.34
CA ASP A 89 -5.04 2.93 -26.42
C ASP A 89 -6.32 2.08 -26.25
N ARG A 90 -7.48 2.74 -26.11
CA ARG A 90 -8.77 2.06 -25.90
C ARG A 90 -9.23 1.23 -27.07
N ASN A 91 -8.78 1.55 -28.28
CA ASN A 91 -9.19 0.88 -29.51
C ASN A 91 -8.39 -0.39 -29.74
N THR A 92 -7.09 -0.35 -29.44
CA THR A 92 -6.16 -1.47 -29.70
C THR A 92 -5.84 -2.29 -28.44
N GLY A 93 -6.08 -1.75 -27.26
CA GLY A 93 -5.71 -2.34 -26.00
C GLY A 93 -4.20 -2.35 -25.71
N LYS A 94 -3.42 -1.59 -26.46
CA LYS A 94 -1.96 -1.58 -26.30
C LYS A 94 -1.52 -0.46 -25.37
N PRO A 95 -0.73 -0.77 -24.33
CA PRO A 95 -0.06 0.26 -23.54
C PRO A 95 0.84 1.11 -24.43
N VAL A 96 0.82 2.43 -24.21
CA VAL A 96 1.68 3.38 -24.96
C VAL A 96 3.07 3.49 -24.33
N TYR A 97 3.18 3.08 -23.08
CA TYR A 97 4.41 3.05 -22.31
C TYR A 97 4.33 1.94 -21.24
N ASN A 98 5.46 1.55 -20.64
CA ASN A 98 5.45 0.67 -19.47
C ASN A 98 4.68 1.32 -18.31
N ALA A 99 4.15 0.52 -17.41
CA ALA A 99 3.55 1.02 -16.17
C ALA A 99 4.62 1.72 -15.33
N ILE A 100 4.39 2.98 -14.96
CA ILE A 100 5.29 3.72 -14.07
C ILE A 100 4.88 3.39 -12.64
N VAL A 101 5.81 2.74 -11.92
CA VAL A 101 5.56 2.18 -10.59
C VAL A 101 5.49 3.29 -9.52
N TRP A 102 4.78 3.05 -8.43
CA TRP A 102 4.64 3.96 -7.31
C TRP A 102 5.98 4.44 -6.70
N GLN A 103 7.03 3.63 -6.77
CA GLN A 103 8.39 3.93 -6.30
C GLN A 103 9.20 4.87 -7.21
N ASP A 104 8.70 5.12 -8.42
CA ASP A 104 9.40 5.89 -9.45
C ASP A 104 9.48 7.37 -9.10
N THR A 105 10.65 7.99 -9.29
CA THR A 105 10.90 9.38 -8.91
C THR A 105 11.05 10.33 -10.10
N ARG A 106 10.84 9.87 -11.35
CA ARG A 106 11.04 10.68 -12.57
C ARG A 106 10.22 11.95 -12.66
N THR A 107 9.11 12.02 -11.93
CA THR A 107 8.19 13.16 -11.95
C THR A 107 8.56 14.29 -10.97
N ASP A 108 9.70 14.22 -10.33
CA ASP A 108 10.12 15.16 -9.30
C ASP A 108 10.05 16.62 -9.77
N ARG A 109 10.71 16.94 -10.90
CA ARG A 109 10.66 18.30 -11.50
C ARG A 109 9.25 18.74 -11.92
N LEU A 110 8.40 17.78 -12.29
CA LEU A 110 6.99 18.07 -12.60
C LEU A 110 6.22 18.42 -11.32
N CYS A 111 6.46 17.70 -10.24
CA CYS A 111 5.88 18.02 -8.93
C CYS A 111 6.32 19.39 -8.43
N GLU A 112 7.61 19.74 -8.55
CA GLU A 112 8.14 21.06 -8.22
C GLU A 112 7.46 22.17 -9.05
N ARG A 113 7.32 21.97 -10.37
CA ARG A 113 6.65 22.91 -11.26
C ARG A 113 5.18 23.11 -10.88
N LEU A 114 4.46 22.02 -10.54
CA LEU A 114 3.06 22.10 -10.11
C LEU A 114 2.91 22.72 -8.73
N ALA A 115 3.86 22.51 -7.82
CA ALA A 115 3.86 23.10 -6.49
C ALA A 115 3.95 24.64 -6.56
N GLY A 116 4.78 25.16 -7.45
CA GLY A 116 5.00 26.60 -7.62
C GLY A 116 5.29 27.27 -6.28
N ASP A 117 4.77 28.50 -6.10
CA ASP A 117 4.97 29.27 -4.86
C ASP A 117 4.13 28.74 -3.66
N VAL A 118 3.14 27.89 -3.90
CA VAL A 118 2.24 27.34 -2.86
C VAL A 118 2.92 26.18 -2.11
N GLY A 119 3.79 25.44 -2.78
CA GLY A 119 4.46 24.28 -2.21
C GLY A 119 3.72 22.95 -2.41
N ALA A 120 4.24 21.90 -1.79
CA ALA A 120 3.74 20.53 -1.96
C ALA A 120 2.26 20.35 -1.54
N ASP A 121 1.76 21.15 -0.63
CA ASP A 121 0.38 21.06 -0.11
C ASP A 121 -0.66 21.77 -1.00
N ARG A 122 -0.29 22.24 -2.19
CA ARG A 122 -1.18 22.99 -3.11
C ARG A 122 -2.56 22.38 -3.31
N TYR A 123 -2.65 21.06 -3.40
CA TYR A 123 -3.90 20.33 -3.63
C TYR A 123 -4.40 19.53 -2.43
N LYS A 124 -3.61 19.49 -1.32
CA LYS A 124 -3.82 18.60 -0.19
C LYS A 124 -5.20 18.72 0.45
N GLU A 125 -5.73 19.92 0.59
CA GLU A 125 -7.07 20.16 1.15
C GLU A 125 -8.17 19.42 0.36
N ARG A 126 -8.03 19.32 -0.97
CA ARG A 126 -9.03 18.71 -1.85
C ARG A 126 -8.85 17.21 -2.03
N VAL A 127 -7.60 16.74 -2.10
CA VAL A 127 -7.29 15.35 -2.46
C VAL A 127 -6.68 14.53 -1.32
N GLY A 128 -6.37 15.16 -0.17
CA GLY A 128 -5.78 14.51 1.00
C GLY A 128 -4.29 14.18 0.89
N LEU A 129 -3.64 14.56 -0.22
CA LEU A 129 -2.29 14.14 -0.59
C LEU A 129 -1.41 15.34 -0.91
N PRO A 130 -0.14 15.40 -0.44
CA PRO A 130 0.82 16.37 -0.93
C PRO A 130 1.27 16.02 -2.35
N LEU A 131 1.75 17.01 -3.11
CA LEU A 131 2.42 16.78 -4.40
C LEU A 131 3.68 15.95 -4.17
N ALA A 132 3.71 14.76 -4.75
CA ALA A 132 4.86 13.86 -4.68
C ALA A 132 4.90 12.93 -5.91
N THR A 133 6.08 12.43 -6.21
CA THR A 133 6.33 11.47 -7.28
C THR A 133 5.58 10.14 -7.07
N TYR A 134 5.16 9.88 -5.86
CA TYR A 134 4.47 8.68 -5.42
C TYR A 134 3.13 8.47 -6.15
N PHE A 135 2.37 9.53 -6.40
CA PHE A 135 0.98 9.47 -6.86
C PHE A 135 0.83 9.42 -8.39
N SER A 136 -0.35 9.00 -8.88
CA SER A 136 -0.56 8.69 -10.31
C SER A 136 -0.62 9.91 -11.22
N GLY A 137 -1.27 10.99 -10.80
CA GLY A 137 -1.48 12.17 -11.64
C GLY A 137 -0.21 12.71 -12.31
N PRO A 138 0.87 12.97 -11.55
CA PRO A 138 2.15 13.38 -12.13
C PRO A 138 2.73 12.38 -13.14
N LYS A 139 2.52 11.06 -12.95
CA LYS A 139 3.00 10.02 -13.88
C LYS A 139 2.22 10.05 -15.21
N VAL A 140 0.89 10.25 -15.16
CA VAL A 140 0.07 10.44 -16.36
C VAL A 140 0.54 11.67 -17.12
N ALA A 141 0.69 12.82 -16.45
CA ALA A 141 1.16 14.05 -17.05
C ALA A 141 2.55 13.88 -17.71
N TRP A 142 3.45 13.16 -17.04
CA TRP A 142 4.78 12.84 -17.59
C TRP A 142 4.68 12.01 -18.87
N ILE A 143 3.83 10.97 -18.92
CA ILE A 143 3.63 10.16 -20.14
C ILE A 143 3.14 11.05 -21.28
N LEU A 144 2.16 11.92 -21.02
CA LEU A 144 1.62 12.82 -22.05
C LEU A 144 2.64 13.84 -22.56
N GLU A 145 3.61 14.24 -21.73
CA GLU A 145 4.68 15.17 -22.10
C GLU A 145 5.86 14.49 -22.82
N ASN A 146 6.15 13.21 -22.55
CA ASN A 146 7.41 12.58 -22.94
C ASN A 146 7.27 11.40 -23.91
N VAL A 147 6.07 10.89 -24.13
CA VAL A 147 5.83 9.80 -25.10
C VAL A 147 5.29 10.39 -26.40
N ASP A 148 6.00 10.13 -27.49
CA ASP A 148 5.65 10.68 -28.81
C ASP A 148 4.21 10.34 -29.24
N GLY A 149 3.44 11.37 -29.58
CA GLY A 149 2.05 11.25 -30.01
C GLY A 149 1.03 11.03 -28.90
N ALA A 150 1.46 10.79 -27.63
CA ALA A 150 0.55 10.49 -26.54
C ALA A 150 -0.39 11.68 -26.23
N ARG A 151 0.12 12.91 -26.25
CA ARG A 151 -0.68 14.14 -26.04
C ARG A 151 -1.82 14.23 -27.06
N GLU A 152 -1.51 14.14 -28.33
CA GLU A 152 -2.49 14.25 -29.42
C GLU A 152 -3.54 13.11 -29.33
N ALA A 153 -3.10 11.88 -29.11
CA ALA A 153 -3.99 10.73 -28.97
C ALA A 153 -4.91 10.85 -27.74
N ALA A 154 -4.42 11.40 -26.63
CA ALA A 154 -5.22 11.66 -25.43
C ALA A 154 -6.30 12.74 -25.68
N GLU A 155 -5.94 13.85 -26.36
CA GLU A 155 -6.85 14.92 -26.72
C GLU A 155 -7.92 14.45 -27.72
N ASN A 156 -7.59 13.51 -28.61
CA ASN A 156 -8.51 12.86 -29.51
C ASN A 156 -9.45 11.84 -28.82
N GLY A 157 -9.17 11.51 -27.54
CA GLY A 157 -9.94 10.53 -26.77
C GLY A 157 -9.58 9.06 -27.06
N ASP A 158 -8.44 8.80 -27.71
CA ASP A 158 -7.97 7.45 -28.02
C ASP A 158 -7.27 6.79 -26.84
N LEU A 159 -6.65 7.58 -25.94
CA LEU A 159 -5.97 7.06 -24.76
C LEU A 159 -6.83 7.11 -23.51
N ILE A 160 -6.67 6.08 -22.70
CA ILE A 160 -7.25 5.99 -21.35
C ILE A 160 -6.17 5.65 -20.33
N PHE A 161 -6.40 6.09 -19.10
CA PHE A 161 -5.54 5.90 -17.94
C PHE A 161 -6.22 5.02 -16.90
N GLY A 162 -5.44 4.26 -16.16
CA GLY A 162 -5.85 3.62 -14.93
C GLY A 162 -4.66 3.20 -14.08
N THR A 163 -4.94 2.91 -12.83
CA THR A 163 -4.06 2.11 -11.98
C THR A 163 -4.19 0.64 -12.38
N THR A 164 -3.38 -0.24 -11.80
CA THR A 164 -3.33 -1.64 -12.28
C THR A 164 -4.66 -2.39 -12.11
N ASP A 165 -5.52 -2.00 -11.16
CA ASP A 165 -6.90 -2.49 -11.06
C ASP A 165 -7.73 -2.20 -12.33
N SER A 166 -7.70 -0.95 -12.81
CA SER A 166 -8.40 -0.56 -14.04
C SER A 166 -7.90 -1.36 -15.25
N TRP A 167 -6.60 -1.55 -15.35
CA TRP A 167 -5.99 -2.38 -16.39
C TRP A 167 -6.48 -3.82 -16.34
N LEU A 168 -6.54 -4.42 -15.14
CA LEU A 168 -7.03 -5.78 -14.94
C LEU A 168 -8.52 -5.91 -15.24
N VAL A 169 -9.37 -5.01 -14.70
CA VAL A 169 -10.80 -5.02 -14.95
C VAL A 169 -11.10 -4.87 -16.43
N TRP A 170 -10.45 -3.91 -17.08
CA TRP A 170 -10.64 -3.68 -18.52
C TRP A 170 -10.34 -4.95 -19.34
N ASN A 171 -9.21 -5.60 -19.09
CA ASN A 171 -8.85 -6.84 -19.76
C ASN A 171 -9.76 -8.03 -19.40
N LEU A 172 -10.11 -8.17 -18.11
CA LEU A 172 -11.00 -9.26 -17.65
C LEU A 172 -12.40 -9.14 -18.24
N THR A 173 -12.88 -7.94 -18.51
CA THR A 173 -14.24 -7.68 -19.00
C THR A 173 -14.34 -7.57 -20.52
N GLY A 174 -13.25 -7.83 -21.27
CA GLY A 174 -13.25 -7.92 -22.73
C GLY A 174 -12.29 -7.01 -23.47
N GLY A 175 -11.56 -6.14 -22.79
CA GLY A 175 -10.57 -5.26 -23.41
C GLY A 175 -11.18 -4.33 -24.46
N GLY A 176 -10.55 -4.26 -25.64
CA GLY A 176 -11.05 -3.47 -26.79
C GLY A 176 -12.42 -3.91 -27.34
N GLU A 177 -12.95 -5.04 -26.90
CA GLU A 177 -14.27 -5.56 -27.32
C GLU A 177 -15.39 -5.21 -26.29
N GLY A 178 -15.26 -4.10 -25.58
CA GLY A 178 -16.27 -3.60 -24.63
C GLY A 178 -15.88 -3.76 -23.17
N GLY A 179 -14.59 -3.80 -22.87
CA GLY A 179 -14.05 -3.81 -21.52
C GLY A 179 -14.49 -2.61 -20.68
N ARG A 180 -14.75 -2.84 -19.40
CA ARG A 180 -15.13 -1.79 -18.45
C ARG A 180 -13.90 -0.99 -18.03
N HIS A 181 -13.96 0.32 -18.20
CA HIS A 181 -12.91 1.25 -17.77
C HIS A 181 -13.32 1.90 -16.46
N VAL A 182 -12.96 1.29 -15.36
CA VAL A 182 -13.34 1.68 -14.00
C VAL A 182 -12.17 1.59 -13.04
N THR A 183 -12.26 2.31 -11.95
CA THR A 183 -11.43 2.18 -10.74
C THR A 183 -12.31 2.33 -9.50
N ASP A 184 -11.89 1.82 -8.35
CA ASP A 184 -12.65 2.04 -7.13
C ASP A 184 -12.23 3.33 -6.41
N VAL A 185 -13.06 3.76 -5.43
CA VAL A 185 -12.79 4.98 -4.64
C VAL A 185 -11.45 4.94 -3.90
N THR A 186 -10.96 3.76 -3.51
CA THR A 186 -9.68 3.64 -2.77
C THR A 186 -8.50 3.91 -3.69
N ASN A 187 -8.47 3.32 -4.88
CA ASN A 187 -7.45 3.59 -5.90
C ASN A 187 -7.57 5.04 -6.43
N ALA A 188 -8.78 5.52 -6.69
CA ALA A 188 -9.01 6.89 -7.15
C ALA A 188 -8.47 7.92 -6.14
N SER A 189 -8.64 7.68 -4.84
CA SER A 189 -8.13 8.56 -3.78
C SER A 189 -6.59 8.64 -3.71
N ARG A 190 -5.87 7.75 -4.42
CA ARG A 190 -4.40 7.74 -4.50
C ARG A 190 -3.83 8.35 -5.77
N THR A 191 -4.68 8.88 -6.62
CA THR A 191 -4.26 9.43 -7.92
C THR A 191 -3.82 10.90 -7.88
N MET A 192 -4.14 11.64 -6.83
CA MET A 192 -4.11 13.12 -6.75
C MET A 192 -5.16 13.81 -7.64
N LEU A 193 -6.06 13.07 -8.26
CA LEU A 193 -7.03 13.61 -9.22
C LEU A 193 -8.48 13.59 -8.71
N MET A 194 -8.75 12.81 -7.64
CA MET A 194 -10.10 12.69 -7.06
C MET A 194 -10.27 13.64 -5.87
N ASN A 195 -11.39 14.36 -5.85
CA ASN A 195 -11.80 15.17 -4.70
C ASN A 195 -12.37 14.25 -3.60
N LEU A 196 -11.87 14.39 -2.37
CA LEU A 196 -12.29 13.56 -1.24
C LEU A 196 -13.75 13.77 -0.82
N ASP A 197 -14.28 14.99 -0.96
CA ASP A 197 -15.63 15.31 -0.51
C ASP A 197 -16.70 14.81 -1.49
N THR A 198 -16.42 14.94 -2.80
CA THR A 198 -17.39 14.57 -3.85
C THR A 198 -17.20 13.16 -4.37
N LEU A 199 -16.01 12.56 -4.16
CA LEU A 199 -15.57 11.30 -4.74
C LEU A 199 -15.60 11.28 -6.28
N ASP A 200 -15.50 12.46 -6.89
CA ASP A 200 -15.42 12.66 -8.33
C ASP A 200 -14.06 13.21 -8.74
N TRP A 201 -13.71 13.07 -10.01
CA TRP A 201 -12.50 13.64 -10.57
C TRP A 201 -12.52 15.18 -10.48
N ASN A 202 -11.40 15.76 -10.04
CA ASN A 202 -11.25 17.22 -9.91
C ASN A 202 -10.78 17.82 -11.24
N GLU A 203 -11.71 18.47 -11.97
CA GLU A 203 -11.45 19.06 -13.30
C GLU A 203 -10.32 20.09 -13.29
N GLU A 204 -10.20 20.91 -12.23
CA GLU A 204 -9.17 21.94 -12.12
C GLU A 204 -7.77 21.33 -11.99
N ILE A 205 -7.64 20.30 -11.12
CA ILE A 205 -6.36 19.59 -10.93
C ILE A 205 -5.98 18.84 -12.20
N CYS A 206 -6.94 18.18 -12.86
CA CYS A 206 -6.70 17.51 -14.14
C CYS A 206 -6.23 18.53 -15.22
N ALA A 207 -6.83 19.71 -15.27
CA ALA A 207 -6.43 20.77 -16.19
C ALA A 207 -5.02 21.30 -15.86
N ASP A 208 -4.69 21.54 -14.59
CA ASP A 208 -3.36 21.95 -14.15
C ASP A 208 -2.27 20.95 -14.55
N MET A 209 -2.59 19.65 -14.51
CA MET A 209 -1.70 18.56 -14.94
C MET A 209 -1.79 18.26 -16.45
N GLY A 210 -2.68 18.96 -17.18
CA GLY A 210 -2.91 18.73 -18.61
C GLY A 210 -3.46 17.36 -18.94
N ILE A 211 -4.28 16.77 -18.07
CA ILE A 211 -4.88 15.45 -18.25
C ILE A 211 -6.31 15.61 -18.74
N PRO A 212 -6.64 15.16 -19.97
CA PRO A 212 -8.02 15.18 -20.47
C PRO A 212 -8.94 14.32 -19.62
N MET A 213 -10.12 14.83 -19.24
CA MET A 213 -11.12 14.10 -18.45
C MET A 213 -11.57 12.79 -19.13
N SER A 214 -11.53 12.74 -20.46
CA SER A 214 -11.87 11.54 -21.24
C SER A 214 -10.93 10.34 -21.02
N MET A 215 -9.75 10.58 -20.44
CA MET A 215 -8.79 9.53 -20.08
C MET A 215 -9.14 8.80 -18.78
N LEU A 216 -9.97 9.42 -17.93
CA LEU A 216 -10.18 8.95 -16.56
C LEU A 216 -11.23 7.83 -16.51
N PRO A 217 -11.03 6.79 -15.67
CA PRO A 217 -12.01 5.72 -15.48
C PRO A 217 -13.25 6.21 -14.72
N GLU A 218 -14.36 5.50 -14.83
CA GLU A 218 -15.50 5.64 -13.94
C GLU A 218 -15.08 5.23 -12.51
N ILE A 219 -15.40 6.05 -11.51
CA ILE A 219 -15.14 5.72 -10.11
C ILE A 219 -16.32 4.92 -9.56
N VAL A 220 -16.04 3.73 -9.03
CA VAL A 220 -17.04 2.82 -8.47
C VAL A 220 -16.79 2.56 -6.98
N SER A 221 -17.77 1.97 -6.31
CA SER A 221 -17.62 1.51 -4.93
C SER A 221 -16.67 0.30 -4.85
N SER A 222 -15.98 0.15 -3.73
CA SER A 222 -15.02 -0.95 -3.51
C SER A 222 -15.70 -2.32 -3.45
N SER A 223 -16.96 -2.36 -3.01
CA SER A 223 -17.80 -3.57 -2.96
C SER A 223 -19.10 -3.30 -3.70
N ALA A 224 -19.13 -3.58 -4.99
CA ALA A 224 -20.28 -3.44 -5.89
C ALA A 224 -20.05 -4.26 -7.16
N GLU A 225 -21.12 -4.58 -7.90
CA GLU A 225 -20.97 -5.23 -9.20
C GLU A 225 -20.37 -4.24 -10.22
N VAL A 226 -19.20 -4.58 -10.73
CA VAL A 226 -18.42 -3.78 -11.67
C VAL A 226 -18.61 -4.25 -13.10
N GLY A 227 -18.71 -5.55 -13.28
CA GLY A 227 -18.84 -6.20 -14.58
C GLY A 227 -18.70 -7.71 -14.46
N THR A 228 -18.71 -8.37 -15.59
CA THR A 228 -18.62 -9.83 -15.69
C THR A 228 -17.40 -10.23 -16.51
N VAL A 229 -16.69 -11.24 -16.05
CA VAL A 229 -15.49 -11.73 -16.77
C VAL A 229 -15.89 -12.28 -18.15
N SER A 230 -15.24 -11.76 -19.20
CA SER A 230 -15.36 -12.23 -20.58
C SER A 230 -14.00 -12.47 -21.23
N GLY A 231 -12.97 -11.72 -20.83
CA GLY A 231 -11.60 -11.82 -21.33
C GLY A 231 -10.78 -13.01 -20.85
N GLN A 232 -11.30 -13.78 -19.87
CA GLN A 232 -10.65 -14.95 -19.29
C GLN A 232 -11.62 -16.14 -19.25
N GLN A 233 -11.31 -17.21 -20.00
CA GLN A 233 -12.23 -18.33 -20.22
C GLN A 233 -12.55 -19.13 -18.95
N LEU A 234 -11.56 -19.31 -18.04
CA LEU A 234 -11.70 -20.12 -16.83
C LEU A 234 -12.60 -19.49 -15.78
N LEU A 235 -12.84 -18.16 -15.85
CA LEU A 235 -13.76 -17.43 -15.00
C LEU A 235 -14.90 -16.76 -15.78
N ARG A 236 -15.09 -17.15 -17.06
CA ARG A 236 -16.12 -16.53 -17.91
C ARG A 236 -17.48 -16.55 -17.22
N GLU A 237 -18.18 -15.41 -17.27
CA GLU A 237 -19.47 -15.17 -16.65
C GLU A 237 -19.45 -15.02 -15.11
N THR A 238 -18.27 -15.11 -14.47
CA THR A 238 -18.15 -14.80 -13.03
C THR A 238 -18.18 -13.27 -12.84
N PRO A 239 -18.97 -12.74 -11.90
CA PRO A 239 -19.02 -11.31 -11.65
C PRO A 239 -17.75 -10.81 -10.94
N ILE A 240 -17.29 -9.62 -11.32
CA ILE A 240 -16.25 -8.86 -10.62
C ILE A 240 -16.98 -7.88 -9.71
N THR A 241 -16.79 -7.99 -8.40
CA THR A 241 -17.61 -7.29 -7.43
C THR A 241 -16.83 -6.69 -6.26
N GLY A 242 -15.51 -6.82 -6.26
CA GLY A 242 -14.63 -6.22 -5.26
C GLY A 242 -13.39 -5.62 -5.91
N ILE A 243 -13.07 -4.36 -5.59
CA ILE A 243 -11.83 -3.68 -6.00
C ILE A 243 -11.34 -2.84 -4.82
N LEU A 244 -10.09 -3.01 -4.43
CA LEU A 244 -9.45 -2.25 -3.36
C LEU A 244 -7.96 -2.11 -3.63
N GLY A 245 -7.37 -0.95 -3.39
CA GLY A 245 -5.92 -0.82 -3.29
C GLY A 245 -5.35 -1.71 -2.17
N ASP A 246 -4.13 -2.20 -2.31
CA ASP A 246 -3.54 -3.24 -1.45
C ASP A 246 -3.62 -2.95 0.06
N GLN A 247 -3.29 -1.74 0.47
CA GLN A 247 -3.32 -1.36 1.88
C GLN A 247 -4.75 -1.18 2.41
N HIS A 248 -5.67 -0.76 1.55
CA HIS A 248 -7.10 -0.66 1.85
C HIS A 248 -7.73 -2.06 1.94
N ALA A 249 -7.36 -2.95 1.03
CA ALA A 249 -7.75 -4.34 1.08
C ALA A 249 -7.25 -5.03 2.37
N ALA A 250 -6.00 -4.78 2.77
CA ALA A 250 -5.48 -5.29 4.04
C ALA A 250 -6.28 -4.76 5.25
N THR A 251 -6.67 -3.48 5.23
CA THR A 251 -7.53 -2.88 6.27
C THR A 251 -8.90 -3.56 6.34
N PHE A 252 -9.48 -3.85 5.16
CA PHE A 252 -10.76 -4.55 5.04
C PHE A 252 -10.65 -6.02 5.47
N GLY A 253 -9.57 -6.72 5.08
CA GLY A 253 -9.29 -8.10 5.46
C GLY A 253 -8.95 -8.28 6.94
N GLN A 254 -8.41 -7.24 7.58
CA GLN A 254 -8.24 -7.15 9.03
C GLN A 254 -9.55 -6.81 9.76
N ALA A 255 -10.66 -6.67 9.04
CA ALA A 255 -11.96 -6.26 9.60
C ALA A 255 -11.87 -5.00 10.47
N CYS A 256 -11.14 -3.97 10.00
CA CYS A 256 -11.04 -2.66 10.67
C CYS A 256 -12.22 -1.77 10.26
N PHE A 257 -13.43 -2.14 10.68
CA PHE A 257 -14.67 -1.47 10.28
C PHE A 257 -15.12 -0.38 11.25
N GLU A 258 -14.62 -0.37 12.47
CA GLU A 258 -14.97 0.61 13.48
C GLU A 258 -13.95 1.78 13.50
N VAL A 259 -14.43 2.98 13.86
CA VAL A 259 -13.57 4.15 14.05
C VAL A 259 -12.51 3.86 15.12
N GLY A 260 -11.26 4.18 14.82
CA GLY A 260 -10.13 3.93 15.72
C GLY A 260 -9.50 2.54 15.58
N GLN A 261 -10.09 1.64 14.80
CA GLN A 261 -9.40 0.39 14.45
C GLN A 261 -8.32 0.67 13.40
N ALA A 262 -7.15 0.07 13.61
CA ALA A 262 -6.00 0.26 12.73
C ALA A 262 -5.30 -1.05 12.41
N LYS A 263 -4.67 -1.06 11.24
CA LYS A 263 -3.76 -2.12 10.84
C LYS A 263 -2.37 -1.55 10.49
N ASN A 264 -1.35 -2.35 10.63
CA ASN A 264 -0.01 -2.06 10.12
C ASN A 264 0.53 -3.28 9.37
N THR A 265 0.83 -3.11 8.09
CA THR A 265 1.45 -4.14 7.25
C THR A 265 2.95 -3.97 7.28
N TYR A 266 3.66 -4.99 7.77
CA TYR A 266 5.11 -5.02 7.93
C TYR A 266 5.77 -5.74 6.74
N GLY A 267 6.11 -4.98 5.72
CA GLY A 267 6.77 -5.43 4.50
C GLY A 267 8.20 -4.89 4.35
N THR A 268 8.59 -4.53 3.13
CA THR A 268 9.83 -3.79 2.83
C THR A 268 9.87 -2.46 3.59
N GLY A 269 8.75 -1.74 3.56
CA GLY A 269 8.37 -0.66 4.46
C GLY A 269 7.10 -1.05 5.22
N ASN A 270 6.61 -0.17 6.08
CA ASN A 270 5.34 -0.34 6.77
C ASN A 270 4.30 0.65 6.27
N PHE A 271 3.05 0.19 6.26
CA PHE A 271 1.90 1.01 5.92
C PHE A 271 0.83 0.85 7.01
N MET A 272 0.65 1.91 7.79
CA MET A 272 -0.35 1.96 8.85
C MET A 272 -1.57 2.75 8.37
N LEU A 273 -2.76 2.18 8.52
CA LEU A 273 -4.03 2.83 8.26
C LEU A 273 -4.91 2.76 9.51
N ILE A 274 -5.53 3.88 9.85
CA ILE A 274 -6.55 3.96 10.90
C ILE A 274 -7.88 4.41 10.29
N ASN A 275 -8.96 3.71 10.62
CA ASN A 275 -10.33 4.08 10.23
C ASN A 275 -10.74 5.34 11.00
N THR A 276 -11.07 6.42 10.29
CA THR A 276 -11.49 7.71 10.85
C THR A 276 -12.99 7.98 10.72
N GLY A 277 -13.76 7.05 10.11
CA GLY A 277 -15.20 7.17 9.96
C GLY A 277 -15.63 7.78 8.63
N GLU A 278 -16.84 8.32 8.59
CA GLU A 278 -17.52 8.75 7.37
C GLU A 278 -17.16 10.17 6.89
N GLU A 279 -16.33 10.88 7.65
CA GLU A 279 -15.90 12.25 7.30
C GLU A 279 -14.36 12.25 7.12
N PRO A 280 -13.83 12.96 6.11
CA PRO A 280 -12.39 13.02 5.91
C PRO A 280 -11.71 13.81 7.03
N VAL A 281 -10.62 13.26 7.58
CA VAL A 281 -9.76 13.94 8.54
C VAL A 281 -8.53 14.46 7.79
N HIS A 282 -8.35 15.78 7.76
CA HIS A 282 -7.15 16.39 7.19
C HIS A 282 -6.01 16.34 8.19
N SER A 283 -4.82 15.95 7.71
CA SER A 283 -3.65 15.82 8.57
C SER A 283 -2.78 17.07 8.55
N ASP A 284 -2.47 17.59 9.73
CA ASP A 284 -1.46 18.63 9.95
C ASP A 284 -0.09 18.03 10.35
N ASN A 285 -0.05 16.72 10.60
CA ASN A 285 1.13 16.01 11.08
C ASN A 285 1.79 15.10 10.02
N GLY A 286 1.64 15.44 8.73
CA GLY A 286 2.35 14.76 7.64
C GLY A 286 1.75 13.42 7.21
N LEU A 287 0.52 13.08 7.61
CA LEU A 287 -0.16 11.89 7.16
C LEU A 287 -0.94 12.15 5.86
N LEU A 288 -1.37 11.06 5.23
CA LEU A 288 -2.21 11.09 4.05
C LEU A 288 -3.66 10.80 4.44
N THR A 289 -4.60 11.57 3.85
CA THR A 289 -6.03 11.27 3.96
C THR A 289 -6.47 10.50 2.72
N THR A 290 -7.16 9.38 2.91
CA THR A 290 -7.57 8.48 1.83
C THR A 290 -8.96 7.92 2.12
N VAL A 291 -9.65 7.42 1.08
CA VAL A 291 -10.90 6.67 1.26
C VAL A 291 -10.53 5.23 1.63
N ALA A 292 -10.95 4.75 2.80
CA ALA A 292 -10.66 3.39 3.24
C ALA A 292 -11.44 2.34 2.43
N TYR A 293 -12.73 2.57 2.19
CA TYR A 293 -13.61 1.76 1.34
C TYR A 293 -14.97 2.42 1.15
N ARG A 294 -15.75 1.91 0.18
CA ARG A 294 -17.18 2.17 0.02
C ARG A 294 -17.91 0.88 -0.33
N ILE A 295 -19.02 0.59 0.35
CA ILE A 295 -19.83 -0.60 0.10
C ILE A 295 -21.13 -0.18 -0.56
N GLY A 296 -21.39 -0.61 -1.81
CA GLY A 296 -22.58 -0.26 -2.57
C GLY A 296 -22.82 1.25 -2.57
N ASP A 297 -24.02 1.66 -2.23
CA ASP A 297 -24.43 3.06 -2.17
C ASP A 297 -24.28 3.70 -0.77
N GLN A 298 -23.62 3.01 0.16
CA GLN A 298 -23.34 3.56 1.49
C GLN A 298 -22.37 4.75 1.40
N LYS A 299 -22.32 5.54 2.48
CA LYS A 299 -21.30 6.56 2.62
C LYS A 299 -19.91 5.95 2.59
N PRO A 300 -18.90 6.68 2.07
CA PRO A 300 -17.51 6.23 2.16
C PRO A 300 -17.04 6.21 3.61
N VAL A 301 -16.08 5.34 3.88
CA VAL A 301 -15.30 5.36 5.12
C VAL A 301 -13.91 5.87 4.76
N TYR A 302 -13.38 6.79 5.58
CA TYR A 302 -12.06 7.40 5.37
C TYR A 302 -11.02 6.79 6.31
N ALA A 303 -9.76 7.00 5.97
CA ALA A 303 -8.63 6.62 6.78
C ALA A 303 -7.51 7.67 6.73
N LEU A 304 -6.73 7.75 7.80
CA LEU A 304 -5.40 8.33 7.77
C LEU A 304 -4.38 7.23 7.49
N GLU A 305 -3.42 7.53 6.63
CA GLU A 305 -2.32 6.62 6.30
C GLU A 305 -0.98 7.26 6.63
N GLY A 306 -0.13 6.50 7.32
CA GLY A 306 1.29 6.80 7.48
C GLY A 306 2.16 5.70 6.91
N SER A 307 3.14 6.08 6.09
CA SER A 307 4.07 5.18 5.43
C SER A 307 5.46 5.30 6.05
N ILE A 308 6.09 4.16 6.30
CA ILE A 308 7.46 4.04 6.79
C ILE A 308 8.27 3.36 5.70
N ALA A 309 9.26 4.07 5.14
CA ALA A 309 9.98 3.61 3.97
C ALA A 309 10.84 2.37 4.22
N VAL A 310 11.50 2.31 5.38
CA VAL A 310 12.55 1.34 5.66
C VAL A 310 12.28 0.56 6.94
N THR A 311 11.83 -0.69 6.79
CA THR A 311 11.61 -1.64 7.89
C THR A 311 12.19 -3.01 7.54
N GLY A 312 11.50 -3.87 6.79
CA GLY A 312 12.04 -5.14 6.32
C GLY A 312 13.26 -4.99 5.43
N SER A 313 13.34 -3.89 4.67
CA SER A 313 14.54 -3.54 3.89
C SER A 313 15.78 -3.28 4.75
N LEU A 314 15.62 -2.80 5.98
CA LEU A 314 16.73 -2.69 6.94
C LEU A 314 17.28 -4.08 7.30
N ILE A 315 16.43 -5.06 7.51
CA ILE A 315 16.84 -6.44 7.82
C ILE A 315 17.54 -7.08 6.61
N GLN A 316 17.03 -6.82 5.40
CA GLN A 316 17.71 -7.24 4.16
C GLN A 316 19.08 -6.58 4.04
N TRP A 317 19.21 -5.29 4.35
CA TRP A 317 20.47 -4.58 4.32
C TRP A 317 21.49 -5.15 5.32
N LEU A 318 21.07 -5.53 6.53
CA LEU A 318 21.93 -6.23 7.50
C LEU A 318 22.43 -7.57 6.95
N ARG A 319 21.61 -8.28 6.16
CA ARG A 319 21.94 -9.54 5.52
C ARG A 319 22.87 -9.35 4.31
N ASP A 320 22.43 -8.54 3.35
CA ASP A 320 23.02 -8.51 2.00
C ASP A 320 24.23 -7.57 1.91
N ASN A 321 24.18 -6.44 2.62
CA ASN A 321 25.24 -5.42 2.57
C ASN A 321 26.27 -5.57 3.70
N LEU A 322 25.82 -5.90 4.91
CA LEU A 322 26.72 -6.05 6.06
C LEU A 322 27.14 -7.51 6.34
N GLY A 323 26.41 -8.50 5.83
CA GLY A 323 26.67 -9.91 6.12
C GLY A 323 26.60 -10.27 7.62
N MET A 324 25.78 -9.52 8.38
CA MET A 324 25.63 -9.73 9.81
C MET A 324 24.80 -10.96 10.15
N ILE A 325 23.86 -11.33 9.26
CA ILE A 325 22.95 -12.47 9.34
C ILE A 325 22.93 -13.19 7.99
N GLY A 326 22.64 -14.49 7.99
CA GLY A 326 22.52 -15.29 6.77
C GLY A 326 21.07 -15.37 6.23
N SER A 327 20.10 -15.12 7.10
CA SER A 327 18.67 -15.11 6.76
C SER A 327 17.92 -14.11 7.63
N ALA A 328 16.76 -13.62 7.15
CA ALA A 328 15.99 -12.63 7.90
C ALA A 328 15.57 -13.10 9.31
N PRO A 329 15.14 -14.36 9.55
CA PRO A 329 14.83 -14.83 10.89
C PRO A 329 16.00 -14.82 11.89
N GLU A 330 17.25 -14.90 11.42
CA GLU A 330 18.41 -14.87 12.30
C GLU A 330 18.58 -13.53 13.05
N VAL A 331 17.99 -12.45 12.55
CA VAL A 331 18.04 -11.14 13.24
C VAL A 331 17.44 -11.23 14.63
N GLU A 332 16.33 -11.96 14.78
CA GLU A 332 15.66 -12.17 16.09
C GLU A 332 16.57 -12.97 17.04
N THR A 333 17.14 -14.07 16.56
CA THR A 333 18.06 -14.88 17.38
C THR A 333 19.26 -14.06 17.85
N LEU A 334 19.81 -13.22 16.97
CA LEU A 334 20.94 -12.37 17.27
C LEU A 334 20.57 -11.26 18.28
N ALA A 335 19.40 -10.63 18.11
CA ALA A 335 18.87 -9.60 18.99
C ALA A 335 18.46 -10.15 20.37
N ALA A 336 17.91 -11.37 20.42
CA ALA A 336 17.56 -12.04 21.68
C ALA A 336 18.78 -12.47 22.51
N GLY A 337 19.96 -12.48 21.93
CA GLY A 337 21.23 -12.77 22.63
C GLY A 337 21.72 -11.62 23.54
N VAL A 338 21.02 -10.49 23.57
CA VAL A 338 21.31 -9.32 24.43
C VAL A 338 20.05 -8.88 25.17
N GLU A 339 20.23 -8.28 26.35
CA GLU A 339 19.10 -7.85 27.19
C GLU A 339 18.38 -6.62 26.62
N ASP A 340 19.16 -5.68 26.05
CA ASP A 340 18.67 -4.41 25.49
C ASP A 340 19.46 -4.01 24.23
N ASN A 341 19.26 -2.81 23.73
CA ASN A 341 19.99 -2.28 22.57
C ASN A 341 21.40 -1.73 22.90
N GLY A 342 21.88 -1.86 24.14
CA GLY A 342 23.17 -1.33 24.57
C GLY A 342 23.31 0.20 24.48
N GLY A 343 22.21 0.92 24.41
CA GLY A 343 22.15 2.36 24.20
C GLY A 343 22.29 2.80 22.73
N VAL A 344 22.30 1.84 21.77
CA VAL A 344 22.36 2.13 20.34
C VAL A 344 20.97 2.38 19.78
N TYR A 345 20.84 3.44 18.98
CA TYR A 345 19.65 3.75 18.19
C TYR A 345 20.06 3.80 16.73
N PHE A 346 19.30 3.06 15.90
CA PHE A 346 19.51 3.02 14.45
C PHE A 346 18.36 3.74 13.76
N VAL A 347 18.63 4.88 13.12
CA VAL A 347 17.67 5.61 12.29
C VAL A 347 17.91 5.18 10.83
N PRO A 348 16.98 4.41 10.21
CA PRO A 348 17.23 3.83 8.88
C PRO A 348 16.74 4.74 7.75
N ALA A 349 17.15 6.00 7.76
CA ALA A 349 16.79 6.99 6.76
C ALA A 349 17.60 6.83 5.47
N PHE A 350 17.55 5.63 4.82
CA PHE A 350 18.37 5.34 3.64
C PHE A 350 17.98 6.19 2.41
N SER A 351 16.74 6.59 2.31
CA SER A 351 16.20 7.47 1.27
C SER A 351 15.45 8.66 1.87
N GLY A 352 15.93 9.19 2.98
CA GLY A 352 15.23 10.19 3.78
C GLY A 352 14.26 9.58 4.80
N LEU A 353 13.54 10.45 5.50
CA LEU A 353 12.46 10.11 6.43
C LEU A 353 11.10 10.42 5.79
N PHE A 354 10.16 9.49 5.90
CA PHE A 354 8.78 9.66 5.45
C PHE A 354 7.92 10.23 6.60
N ALA A 355 6.64 9.90 6.63
CA ALA A 355 5.75 10.38 7.68
C ALA A 355 6.29 10.09 9.10
N PRO A 356 6.16 11.01 10.05
CA PRO A 356 5.60 12.37 9.89
C PRO A 356 6.62 13.44 9.45
N HIS A 357 7.88 13.09 9.24
CA HIS A 357 8.99 14.03 9.09
C HIS A 357 9.13 14.64 7.69
N TRP A 358 8.89 13.87 6.63
CA TRP A 358 9.04 14.24 5.21
C TRP A 358 10.36 14.96 4.91
N ASP A 359 11.47 14.40 5.40
CA ASP A 359 12.82 14.95 5.28
C ASP A 359 13.64 14.12 4.28
N ALA A 360 13.73 14.61 3.05
CA ALA A 360 14.50 13.98 1.97
C ALA A 360 16.02 14.08 2.18
N THR A 361 16.49 15.04 3.00
CA THR A 361 17.92 15.27 3.27
C THR A 361 18.48 14.38 4.38
N ALA A 362 17.62 13.76 5.20
CA ALA A 362 18.03 12.82 6.23
C ALA A 362 18.72 11.59 5.63
N ARG A 363 19.70 11.05 6.34
CA ARG A 363 20.39 9.78 5.99
C ARG A 363 20.50 8.86 7.19
N GLY A 364 20.69 7.57 6.92
CA GLY A 364 20.83 6.55 7.96
C GLY A 364 21.91 6.86 8.97
N ALA A 365 21.59 6.74 10.26
CA ALA A 365 22.52 7.02 11.35
C ALA A 365 22.44 5.95 12.45
N MET A 366 23.57 5.57 12.99
CA MET A 366 23.68 4.79 14.23
C MET A 366 24.33 5.65 15.31
N VAL A 367 23.65 5.88 16.42
CA VAL A 367 24.13 6.72 17.51
C VAL A 367 24.13 5.97 18.85
N GLY A 368 24.90 6.45 19.83
CA GLY A 368 24.95 5.85 21.16
C GLY A 368 25.94 4.69 21.32
N MET A 369 26.76 4.38 20.31
CA MET A 369 27.73 3.27 20.34
C MET A 369 28.84 3.50 21.37
N THR A 370 29.12 2.45 22.15
CA THR A 370 30.27 2.35 23.06
C THR A 370 31.05 1.05 22.79
N ARG A 371 32.13 0.82 23.45
CA ARG A 371 32.89 -0.44 23.32
C ARG A 371 32.16 -1.68 23.83
N TYR A 372 31.08 -1.51 24.55
CA TYR A 372 30.18 -2.58 25.01
C TYR A 372 29.34 -3.16 23.87
N VAL A 373 29.03 -2.34 22.88
CA VAL A 373 28.11 -2.68 21.78
C VAL A 373 28.73 -3.79 20.92
N ASN A 374 27.92 -4.81 20.63
CA ASN A 374 28.23 -5.88 19.71
C ASN A 374 27.12 -6.01 18.65
N LYS A 375 27.24 -6.95 17.72
CA LYS A 375 26.28 -7.14 16.64
C LYS A 375 24.87 -7.52 17.10
N GLY A 376 24.71 -8.12 18.29
CA GLY A 376 23.40 -8.37 18.89
C GLY A 376 22.66 -7.09 19.24
N HIS A 377 23.36 -6.11 19.83
CA HIS A 377 22.79 -4.79 20.12
C HIS A 377 22.39 -4.02 18.85
N ILE A 378 23.20 -4.15 17.77
CA ILE A 378 22.86 -3.52 16.47
C ILE A 378 21.62 -4.19 15.85
N ALA A 379 21.54 -5.52 15.88
CA ALA A 379 20.37 -6.25 15.42
C ALA A 379 19.11 -5.88 16.22
N ARG A 380 19.25 -5.73 17.54
CA ARG A 380 18.18 -5.27 18.44
C ARG A 380 17.73 -3.86 18.07
N ALA A 381 18.67 -2.93 17.92
CA ALA A 381 18.38 -1.55 17.53
C ALA A 381 17.68 -1.45 16.16
N ALA A 382 18.03 -2.35 15.22
CA ALA A 382 17.39 -2.41 13.90
C ALA A 382 15.91 -2.87 13.98
N LEU A 383 15.59 -3.87 14.82
CA LEU A 383 14.21 -4.27 15.08
C LEU A 383 13.43 -3.15 15.80
N GLU A 384 14.02 -2.58 16.83
CA GLU A 384 13.41 -1.50 17.62
C GLU A 384 13.14 -0.25 16.77
N ALA A 385 13.99 0.05 15.77
CA ALA A 385 13.79 1.16 14.84
C ALA A 385 12.44 1.07 14.10
N THR A 386 12.00 -0.15 13.73
CA THR A 386 10.69 -0.37 13.10
C THR A 386 9.56 0.01 14.06
N ALA A 387 9.68 -0.36 15.31
CA ALA A 387 8.67 -0.06 16.33
C ALA A 387 8.63 1.44 16.68
N PHE A 388 9.77 2.09 16.76
CA PHE A 388 9.84 3.54 17.02
C PHE A 388 9.19 4.35 15.89
N GLN A 389 9.49 4.03 14.63
CA GLN A 389 8.86 4.70 13.49
C GLN A 389 7.34 4.49 13.47
N SER A 390 6.87 3.27 13.79
CA SER A 390 5.43 2.99 13.92
C SER A 390 4.78 3.80 15.03
N ARG A 391 5.48 4.04 16.14
CA ARG A 391 5.00 4.90 17.23
C ARG A 391 4.89 6.36 16.80
N GLU A 392 5.83 6.90 16.04
CA GLU A 392 5.76 8.27 15.53
C GLU A 392 4.56 8.46 14.60
N VAL A 393 4.28 7.48 13.73
CA VAL A 393 3.11 7.49 12.86
C VAL A 393 1.82 7.45 13.68
N LEU A 394 1.75 6.58 14.70
CA LEU A 394 0.57 6.51 15.58
C LEU A 394 0.35 7.81 16.36
N ASP A 395 1.41 8.41 16.90
CA ASP A 395 1.31 9.69 17.60
C ASP A 395 0.71 10.78 16.69
N ALA A 396 1.13 10.81 15.42
CA ALA A 396 0.55 11.70 14.41
C ALA A 396 -0.93 11.37 14.12
N MET A 397 -1.28 10.08 13.99
CA MET A 397 -2.67 9.65 13.77
C MET A 397 -3.60 10.06 14.90
N ASN A 398 -3.17 9.85 16.14
CA ASN A 398 -3.96 10.24 17.33
C ASN A 398 -4.12 11.77 17.40
N ALA A 399 -3.04 12.52 17.10
CA ALA A 399 -3.08 13.99 17.11
C ALA A 399 -4.04 14.56 16.07
N ASP A 400 -4.09 13.98 14.85
CA ASP A 400 -4.94 14.45 13.75
C ASP A 400 -6.39 13.99 13.88
N SER A 401 -6.62 12.71 14.25
CA SER A 401 -7.96 12.13 14.34
C SER A 401 -8.68 12.43 15.64
N GLY A 402 -7.95 12.70 16.71
CA GLY A 402 -8.51 12.80 18.07
C GLY A 402 -9.06 11.47 18.58
N VAL A 403 -8.72 10.36 17.95
CA VAL A 403 -9.18 9.01 18.30
C VAL A 403 -7.99 8.20 18.80
N ASP A 404 -8.11 7.65 20.00
CA ASP A 404 -7.09 6.78 20.57
C ASP A 404 -7.19 5.37 19.99
N LEU A 405 -6.06 4.83 19.54
CA LEU A 405 -5.95 3.44 19.14
C LEU A 405 -6.21 2.53 20.34
N THR A 406 -7.03 1.51 20.18
CA THR A 406 -7.33 0.53 21.24
C THR A 406 -6.54 -0.77 21.07
N GLU A 407 -6.24 -1.15 19.85
CA GLU A 407 -5.36 -2.28 19.48
C GLU A 407 -4.81 -2.07 18.07
N LEU A 408 -3.64 -2.61 17.79
CA LEU A 408 -3.04 -2.60 16.46
C LEU A 408 -3.09 -4.00 15.84
N LYS A 409 -3.83 -4.17 14.77
CA LYS A 409 -3.82 -5.40 13.97
C LYS A 409 -2.62 -5.39 13.02
N VAL A 410 -1.90 -6.51 12.92
CA VAL A 410 -0.64 -6.57 12.16
C VAL A 410 -0.62 -7.72 11.19
N ASP A 411 0.01 -7.52 10.04
CA ASP A 411 0.26 -8.51 9.01
C ASP A 411 1.58 -8.27 8.28
N GLY A 412 1.89 -9.10 7.29
CA GLY A 412 3.14 -9.03 6.53
C GLY A 412 4.26 -9.91 7.10
N GLY A 413 5.39 -9.97 6.39
CA GLY A 413 6.44 -10.97 6.67
C GLY A 413 7.16 -10.80 8.00
N MET A 414 7.26 -9.58 8.53
CA MET A 414 8.01 -9.31 9.77
C MET A 414 7.22 -9.64 11.05
N VAL A 415 5.91 -9.86 10.96
CA VAL A 415 5.07 -10.16 12.16
C VAL A 415 5.32 -11.54 12.76
N ALA A 416 6.14 -12.35 12.11
CA ALA A 416 6.66 -13.60 12.66
C ALA A 416 7.70 -13.35 13.77
N ASN A 417 8.30 -12.14 13.83
CA ASN A 417 9.31 -11.78 14.80
C ASN A 417 8.64 -11.40 16.13
N GLU A 418 8.77 -12.29 17.11
CA GLU A 418 8.13 -12.17 18.42
C GLU A 418 8.68 -10.98 19.25
N LEU A 419 9.98 -10.77 19.16
CA LEU A 419 10.67 -9.71 19.87
C LEU A 419 10.25 -8.33 19.36
N LEU A 420 10.12 -8.18 18.03
CA LEU A 420 9.61 -6.95 17.41
C LEU A 420 8.15 -6.69 17.84
N MET A 421 7.28 -7.72 17.79
CA MET A 421 5.86 -7.54 18.11
C MET A 421 5.65 -7.19 19.58
N GLN A 422 6.39 -7.83 20.51
CA GLN A 422 6.34 -7.47 21.92
C GLN A 422 6.80 -6.01 22.14
N PHE A 423 7.95 -5.64 21.56
CA PHE A 423 8.47 -4.28 21.70
C PHE A 423 7.53 -3.24 21.07
N GLN A 424 6.86 -3.59 19.98
CA GLN A 424 5.83 -2.75 19.37
C GLN A 424 4.66 -2.51 20.32
N ALA A 425 4.13 -3.56 20.96
CA ALA A 425 3.06 -3.42 21.97
C ALA A 425 3.51 -2.55 23.15
N ASP A 426 4.72 -2.78 23.63
CA ASP A 426 5.31 -2.02 24.73
C ASP A 426 5.41 -0.52 24.43
N LEU A 427 5.87 -0.14 23.23
CA LEU A 427 5.98 1.26 22.82
C LEU A 427 4.64 1.92 22.54
N LEU A 428 3.72 1.20 21.87
CA LEU A 428 2.40 1.75 21.52
C LEU A 428 1.48 1.88 22.72
N ARG A 429 1.73 1.12 23.80
CA ARG A 429 0.89 1.01 25.01
C ARG A 429 -0.50 0.44 24.71
N VAL A 430 -0.66 -0.30 23.60
CA VAL A 430 -1.87 -1.02 23.22
C VAL A 430 -1.49 -2.44 22.75
N PRO A 431 -2.44 -3.39 22.81
CA PRO A 431 -2.20 -4.72 22.29
C PRO A 431 -1.84 -4.70 20.80
N VAL A 432 -0.89 -5.55 20.41
CA VAL A 432 -0.59 -5.88 19.01
C VAL A 432 -1.15 -7.26 18.72
N VAL A 433 -1.91 -7.40 17.62
CA VAL A 433 -2.69 -8.62 17.35
C VAL A 433 -2.44 -9.11 15.93
N ARG A 434 -2.00 -10.37 15.80
CA ARG A 434 -1.78 -11.05 14.52
C ARG A 434 -2.94 -11.99 14.21
N PRO A 435 -3.54 -11.96 12.99
CA PRO A 435 -4.59 -12.88 12.59
C PRO A 435 -4.00 -14.24 12.19
N LYS A 436 -4.84 -15.28 12.19
CA LYS A 436 -4.48 -16.59 11.65
C LYS A 436 -4.22 -16.56 10.14
N VAL A 437 -5.01 -15.82 9.40
CA VAL A 437 -4.83 -15.63 7.95
C VAL A 437 -4.02 -14.36 7.75
N ILE A 438 -2.74 -14.51 7.45
CA ILE A 438 -1.80 -13.39 7.25
C ILE A 438 -1.87 -12.75 5.85
N GLU A 439 -2.54 -13.41 4.88
CA GLU A 439 -2.78 -12.87 3.52
C GLU A 439 -4.01 -11.94 3.51
N THR A 440 -4.00 -10.97 4.40
CA THR A 440 -5.11 -10.05 4.66
C THR A 440 -5.47 -9.18 3.46
N THR A 441 -4.49 -8.84 2.62
CA THR A 441 -4.68 -8.06 1.38
C THR A 441 -5.60 -8.80 0.40
N ALA A 442 -5.26 -10.03 0.05
CA ALA A 442 -6.10 -10.83 -0.85
C ALA A 442 -7.45 -11.18 -0.21
N LEU A 443 -7.45 -11.48 1.10
CA LEU A 443 -8.69 -11.76 1.84
C LEU A 443 -9.64 -10.56 1.83
N GLY A 444 -9.12 -9.34 1.98
CA GLY A 444 -9.93 -8.12 1.92
C GLY A 444 -10.61 -7.92 0.58
N ALA A 445 -9.92 -8.16 -0.53
CA ALA A 445 -10.52 -8.13 -1.86
C ALA A 445 -11.59 -9.22 -2.03
N ALA A 446 -11.34 -10.43 -1.50
CA ALA A 446 -12.33 -11.50 -1.48
C ALA A 446 -13.56 -11.13 -0.64
N TYR A 447 -13.36 -10.55 0.54
CA TYR A 447 -14.44 -10.10 1.41
C TYR A 447 -15.31 -9.02 0.76
N ALA A 448 -14.70 -7.99 0.14
CA ALA A 448 -15.43 -6.96 -0.58
C ALA A 448 -16.25 -7.57 -1.73
N ALA A 449 -15.66 -8.48 -2.49
CA ALA A 449 -16.34 -9.16 -3.59
C ALA A 449 -17.49 -10.05 -3.10
N GLY A 450 -17.25 -10.84 -2.07
CA GLY A 450 -18.24 -11.76 -1.51
C GLY A 450 -19.43 -11.05 -0.86
N LEU A 451 -19.22 -9.90 -0.20
CA LEU A 451 -20.28 -9.06 0.34
C LEU A 451 -21.25 -8.59 -0.75
N ALA A 452 -20.72 -8.11 -1.87
CA ALA A 452 -21.55 -7.57 -2.96
C ALA A 452 -22.49 -8.61 -3.59
N VAL A 453 -22.14 -9.89 -3.54
CA VAL A 453 -22.98 -11.00 -4.07
C VAL A 453 -23.71 -11.78 -2.98
N GLY A 454 -23.58 -11.39 -1.72
CA GLY A 454 -24.21 -12.09 -0.58
C GLY A 454 -23.59 -13.46 -0.29
N PHE A 455 -22.32 -13.67 -0.67
CA PHE A 455 -21.55 -14.82 -0.25
C PHE A 455 -21.27 -14.76 1.27
N TRP A 456 -20.93 -13.60 1.78
CA TRP A 456 -21.03 -13.21 3.19
C TRP A 456 -22.18 -12.21 3.35
N ALA A 457 -22.98 -12.37 4.38
CA ALA A 457 -24.21 -11.62 4.54
C ALA A 457 -23.99 -10.19 5.05
N SER A 458 -22.94 -9.94 5.82
CA SER A 458 -22.66 -8.64 6.45
C SER A 458 -21.21 -8.50 6.88
N GLN A 459 -20.81 -7.27 7.23
CA GLN A 459 -19.51 -7.00 7.88
C GLN A 459 -19.36 -7.73 9.22
N ASP A 460 -20.45 -7.92 9.97
CA ASP A 460 -20.41 -8.68 11.24
C ASP A 460 -19.98 -10.13 11.01
N GLU A 461 -20.39 -10.75 9.90
CA GLU A 461 -19.94 -12.10 9.54
C GLU A 461 -18.45 -12.11 9.21
N LEU A 462 -17.93 -11.07 8.54
CA LEU A 462 -16.50 -10.94 8.28
C LEU A 462 -15.70 -10.76 9.57
N VAL A 463 -16.21 -9.97 10.51
CA VAL A 463 -15.62 -9.83 11.86
C VAL A 463 -15.62 -11.17 12.59
N ALA A 464 -16.69 -11.95 12.48
CA ALA A 464 -16.77 -13.28 13.10
C ALA A 464 -15.81 -14.31 12.47
N ASN A 465 -15.47 -14.16 11.18
CA ASN A 465 -14.48 -14.99 10.49
C ASN A 465 -13.03 -14.59 10.83
N TRP A 466 -12.82 -13.36 11.35
CA TRP A 466 -11.50 -12.91 11.73
C TRP A 466 -11.07 -13.60 13.03
N GLU A 467 -10.04 -14.42 12.97
CA GLU A 467 -9.53 -15.18 14.11
C GLU A 467 -8.14 -14.68 14.50
N GLU A 468 -7.97 -14.43 15.80
CA GLU A 468 -6.68 -14.12 16.40
C GLU A 468 -5.79 -15.36 16.42
N ASP A 469 -4.54 -15.21 15.93
CA ASP A 469 -3.46 -16.18 16.11
C ASP A 469 -2.69 -15.89 17.40
N LYS A 470 -2.27 -14.62 17.55
CA LYS A 470 -1.47 -14.19 18.70
C LYS A 470 -1.70 -12.73 19.05
N ARG A 471 -1.63 -12.47 20.37
CA ARG A 471 -1.73 -11.16 20.96
C ARG A 471 -0.52 -10.90 21.86
N TRP A 472 0.06 -9.71 21.77
CA TRP A 472 1.10 -9.20 22.64
C TRP A 472 0.55 -8.01 23.41
N GLU A 473 0.52 -8.16 24.74
CA GLU A 473 0.12 -7.08 25.67
C GLU A 473 1.33 -6.24 26.04
N PRO A 474 1.17 -4.92 26.31
CA PRO A 474 2.24 -4.09 26.86
C PRO A 474 2.74 -4.61 28.21
N THR A 475 4.03 -4.87 28.34
CA THR A 475 4.68 -5.37 29.55
C THR A 475 5.77 -4.43 30.10
N MET A 476 6.33 -3.56 29.26
CA MET A 476 7.34 -2.58 29.65
C MET A 476 6.73 -1.48 30.52
N ASP A 477 7.48 -0.99 31.50
CA ASP A 477 7.06 0.16 32.29
C ASP A 477 6.94 1.42 31.42
N GLU A 478 5.96 2.28 31.71
CA GLU A 478 5.69 3.50 30.97
C GLU A 478 6.90 4.45 30.96
N GLU A 479 7.57 4.61 32.09
CA GLU A 479 8.78 5.45 32.21
C GLU A 479 9.92 4.94 31.33
N GLU A 480 10.05 3.62 31.15
CA GLU A 480 11.05 3.00 30.29
C GLU A 480 10.71 3.26 28.81
N ALA A 481 9.46 3.06 28.41
CA ALA A 481 8.99 3.35 27.05
C ALA A 481 9.19 4.83 26.69
N GLU A 482 8.82 5.75 27.57
CA GLU A 482 9.01 7.19 27.40
C GLU A 482 10.49 7.58 27.33
N ARG A 483 11.35 6.95 28.12
CA ARG A 483 12.80 7.15 28.04
C ARG A 483 13.36 6.70 26.70
N ALA A 484 12.94 5.53 26.21
CA ALA A 484 13.35 5.00 24.93
C ALA A 484 12.92 5.92 23.77
N LEU A 485 11.68 6.41 23.78
CA LEU A 485 11.15 7.38 22.80
C LEU A 485 11.91 8.71 22.82
N ARG A 486 12.25 9.26 24.00
CA ARG A 486 13.07 10.49 24.06
C ARG A 486 14.45 10.29 23.44
N LEU A 487 15.07 9.13 23.62
CA LEU A 487 16.37 8.83 23.03
C LEU A 487 16.26 8.58 21.52
N TRP A 488 15.19 7.93 21.08
CA TRP A 488 14.87 7.78 19.65
C TRP A 488 14.73 9.14 18.96
N LYS A 489 13.88 10.03 19.47
CA LYS A 489 13.70 11.39 18.92
C LYS A 489 15.05 12.12 18.83
N LYS A 490 15.91 11.94 19.84
CA LYS A 490 17.27 12.50 19.83
C LYS A 490 18.19 11.88 18.77
N ALA A 491 17.97 10.62 18.39
CA ALA A 491 18.69 9.95 17.30
C ALA A 491 18.21 10.46 15.94
N VAL A 492 16.90 10.59 15.76
CA VAL A 492 16.28 11.15 14.54
C VAL A 492 16.81 12.55 14.23
N GLU A 493 16.87 13.44 15.23
CA GLU A 493 17.42 14.80 15.05
C GLU A 493 18.89 14.80 14.56
N ARG A 494 19.66 13.73 14.79
CA ARG A 494 21.04 13.62 14.32
C ARG A 494 21.20 13.04 12.92
N SER A 495 20.11 12.52 12.36
CA SER A 495 20.06 12.01 10.99
C SER A 495 19.54 13.02 9.98
N ARG A 496 18.95 14.13 10.47
CA ARG A 496 18.34 15.18 9.65
C ARG A 496 19.40 16.14 9.10
N ASP A 497 19.04 16.86 8.05
CA ASP A 497 19.89 17.87 7.39
C ASP A 497 21.30 17.34 7.06
N TRP A 498 21.38 16.05 6.68
CA TRP A 498 22.66 15.39 6.38
C TRP A 498 23.19 15.73 4.99
N VAL A 499 22.30 15.89 4.01
CA VAL A 499 22.67 16.20 2.63
C VAL A 499 22.63 17.71 2.43
N ASP A 500 23.79 18.29 2.06
CA ASP A 500 23.88 19.68 1.60
C ASP A 500 23.36 19.75 0.16
N GLU A 501 22.32 20.48 -0.11
CA GLU A 501 21.71 20.66 -1.45
C GLU A 501 22.73 21.16 -2.49
N ASP A 502 23.75 21.89 -2.08
CA ASP A 502 24.83 22.39 -2.93
C ASP A 502 25.77 21.28 -3.45
N VAL A 503 25.81 20.09 -2.83
CA VAL A 503 26.73 18.99 -3.17
C VAL A 503 26.10 17.99 -4.15
N GLU A 504 24.79 17.75 -4.10
CA GLU A 504 24.09 16.84 -5.04
C GLU A 504 24.02 17.43 -6.47
N SER A 505 23.95 18.75 -6.62
CA SER A 505 23.97 19.42 -7.93
C SER A 505 25.30 19.25 -8.70
N ALA A 506 26.37 18.80 -8.03
CA ALA A 506 27.71 18.61 -8.62
C ALA A 506 27.97 17.16 -9.06
N GLN A 507 27.08 16.21 -8.79
CA GLN A 507 27.25 14.76 -9.10
C GLN A 507 26.21 14.23 -10.11
N GLY A 508 25.32 15.09 -10.64
CA GLY A 508 24.28 14.76 -11.63
C GLY A 508 24.71 14.92 -13.10
#